data_78768eea083039afcbf9ecb6700d75b7
#
_entry.id   78768eea083039afcbf9ecb6700d75b7
#
_cell.length_a   1.000
_cell.length_b   1.000
_cell.length_c   1.000
_cell.angle_alpha   90.00
_cell.angle_beta   90.00
_cell.angle_gamma   90.00
#
_symmetry.space_group_name_H-M   'P 1'
#
loop_
_entity.id
_entity.type
_entity.pdbx_description
1 polymer ?
#
loop_
_entity_poly.entity_id
_entity_poly.type
_entity_poly.pdbx_seq_one_letter_code
_entity_poly.pdbx_strand_id
1 'polypeptide(L)'
;MRKSSDELAALYDTLYALAADDGREQVLFGTCAPLAHEAFERSLVGDGVSYVWFEVPLAGDARFDLHVAYSRECLGSESFFPGAGSGYDELFQWYAQNETGGQGLAFAYDVGEGAIDEPAVHVNVNQVPLVDVGRFFELASVDGAATRYRAFADRLPHGWRVWYMGVHPGRPGAPVRVDCFVDRKRRDAYADDLRLLEHDLRSCGFAASLEALPELAGALLASPFGLELQFDVLEDGQVGPTLGLSAAFGMSPATQMRSLFDTGGAIAELMGHVEELGLTDARWHSVRDAMYSITMAAGDHVLALYCLPTFLKLRMREGHALDAKFYLQAAARELG
;
A
#
# COMPACT_ATOMS: atom_id res chain seq x y z
N MET A 1 -2.30 -24.46 -10.17
CA MET A 1 -1.03 -25.19 -10.39
C MET A 1 0.07 -24.37 -9.77
N ARG A 2 0.89 -24.92 -8.86
CA ARG A 2 2.00 -24.16 -8.26
C ARG A 2 3.09 -23.94 -9.30
N LYS A 3 3.55 -22.70 -9.44
CA LYS A 3 4.74 -22.38 -10.25
C LYS A 3 5.97 -22.90 -9.51
N SER A 4 6.99 -23.34 -10.26
CA SER A 4 8.29 -23.64 -9.64
C SER A 4 8.95 -22.34 -9.15
N SER A 5 9.85 -22.42 -8.17
CA SER A 5 10.62 -21.27 -7.69
C SER A 5 11.33 -20.52 -8.82
N ASP A 6 11.87 -21.28 -9.79
CA ASP A 6 12.57 -20.72 -10.95
C ASP A 6 11.63 -19.95 -11.89
N GLU A 7 10.38 -20.41 -12.09
CA GLU A 7 9.39 -19.68 -12.89
C GLU A 7 8.95 -18.38 -12.24
N LEU A 8 8.83 -18.37 -10.91
CA LEU A 8 8.50 -17.16 -10.16
C LEU A 8 9.66 -16.17 -10.16
N ALA A 9 10.89 -16.62 -9.92
CA ALA A 9 12.08 -15.78 -9.99
C ALA A 9 12.20 -15.14 -11.38
N ALA A 10 12.11 -15.93 -12.47
CA ALA A 10 12.16 -15.43 -13.85
C ALA A 10 11.03 -14.41 -14.14
N LEU A 11 9.85 -14.62 -13.55
CA LEU A 11 8.74 -13.68 -13.68
C LEU A 11 9.05 -12.33 -13.02
N TYR A 12 9.65 -12.33 -11.84
CA TYR A 12 10.00 -11.10 -11.12
C TYR A 12 11.19 -10.39 -11.74
N ASP A 13 12.19 -11.11 -12.22
CA ASP A 13 13.28 -10.54 -13.03
C ASP A 13 12.71 -9.80 -14.24
N THR A 14 11.69 -10.38 -14.89
CA THR A 14 10.98 -9.73 -15.98
C THR A 14 10.22 -8.49 -15.53
N LEU A 15 9.50 -8.53 -14.40
CA LEU A 15 8.79 -7.37 -13.84
C LEU A 15 9.76 -6.26 -13.48
N TYR A 16 10.90 -6.58 -12.87
CA TYR A 16 11.95 -5.61 -12.56
C TYR A 16 12.51 -4.99 -13.85
N ALA A 17 12.89 -5.80 -14.82
CA ALA A 17 13.40 -5.31 -16.11
C ALA A 17 12.39 -4.37 -16.81
N LEU A 18 11.10 -4.75 -16.81
CA LEU A 18 10.04 -3.91 -17.36
C LEU A 18 9.83 -2.60 -16.58
N ALA A 19 9.99 -2.63 -15.26
CA ALA A 19 9.92 -1.44 -14.45
C ALA A 19 11.11 -0.51 -14.71
N ALA A 20 12.30 -1.07 -14.97
CA ALA A 20 13.53 -0.33 -15.25
C ALA A 20 13.67 0.16 -16.69
N ASP A 21 12.79 -0.28 -17.62
CA ASP A 21 12.87 0.03 -19.05
C ASP A 21 12.17 1.35 -19.43
N ASP A 22 12.55 1.96 -20.58
CA ASP A 22 11.89 3.12 -21.22
C ASP A 22 11.63 4.34 -20.32
N GLY A 23 12.56 4.66 -19.43
CA GLY A 23 12.43 5.82 -18.53
C GLY A 23 11.47 5.59 -17.35
N ARG A 24 10.83 4.44 -17.25
CA ARG A 24 10.01 4.05 -16.09
C ARG A 24 10.85 3.99 -14.81
N GLU A 25 12.13 3.61 -14.94
CA GLU A 25 13.08 3.63 -13.84
C GLU A 25 13.15 4.99 -13.13
N GLN A 26 13.22 6.07 -13.91
CA GLN A 26 13.26 7.41 -13.33
C GLN A 26 11.98 7.78 -12.59
N VAL A 27 10.82 7.33 -13.09
CA VAL A 27 9.52 7.59 -12.45
C VAL A 27 9.35 6.75 -11.19
N LEU A 28 9.69 5.46 -11.26
CA LEU A 28 9.44 4.51 -10.17
C LEU A 28 10.51 4.56 -9.09
N PHE A 29 11.78 4.66 -9.47
CA PHE A 29 12.91 4.53 -8.55
C PHE A 29 13.65 5.82 -8.28
N GLY A 30 13.57 6.80 -9.19
CA GLY A 30 14.24 8.07 -9.07
C GLY A 30 15.74 7.94 -8.77
N THR A 31 16.22 8.63 -7.76
CA THR A 31 17.63 8.56 -7.31
C THR A 31 17.97 7.25 -6.59
N CYS A 32 16.98 6.45 -6.23
CA CYS A 32 17.15 5.15 -5.55
C CYS A 32 17.26 3.96 -6.52
N ALA A 33 17.31 4.19 -7.83
CA ALA A 33 17.43 3.13 -8.84
C ALA A 33 18.52 2.08 -8.54
N PRO A 34 19.74 2.45 -8.05
CA PRO A 34 20.76 1.47 -7.70
C PRO A 34 20.35 0.54 -6.52
N LEU A 35 19.49 1.01 -5.63
CA LEU A 35 18.99 0.24 -4.50
C LEU A 35 17.74 -0.60 -4.87
N ALA A 36 17.09 -0.27 -5.99
CA ALA A 36 15.90 -0.98 -6.43
C ALA A 36 16.19 -2.47 -6.65
N HIS A 37 17.28 -2.79 -7.31
CA HIS A 37 17.69 -4.17 -7.56
C HIS A 37 17.92 -4.92 -6.23
N GLU A 38 18.66 -4.33 -5.30
CA GLU A 38 18.90 -4.92 -3.99
C GLU A 38 17.61 -5.12 -3.21
N ALA A 39 16.69 -4.15 -3.23
CA ALA A 39 15.38 -4.26 -2.58
C ALA A 39 14.56 -5.40 -3.20
N PHE A 40 14.58 -5.54 -4.53
CA PHE A 40 13.94 -6.66 -5.22
C PHE A 40 14.58 -7.98 -4.88
N GLU A 41 15.91 -8.11 -4.92
CA GLU A 41 16.60 -9.35 -4.55
C GLU A 41 16.29 -9.77 -3.11
N ARG A 42 16.29 -8.84 -2.17
CA ARG A 42 15.93 -9.12 -0.77
C ARG A 42 14.48 -9.60 -0.62
N SER A 43 13.58 -9.13 -1.49
CA SER A 43 12.14 -9.36 -1.37
C SER A 43 11.64 -10.53 -2.20
N LEU A 44 12.33 -10.86 -3.30
CA LEU A 44 11.81 -11.78 -4.32
C LEU A 44 12.32 -13.21 -4.16
N VAL A 45 13.22 -13.45 -3.25
CA VAL A 45 13.72 -14.80 -3.02
C VAL A 45 12.70 -15.57 -2.20
N GLY A 46 11.69 -16.11 -2.79
CA GLY A 46 10.74 -16.99 -2.14
C GLY A 46 9.55 -17.25 -3.02
N ASP A 47 9.08 -18.46 -2.95
CA ASP A 47 7.83 -18.84 -3.56
C ASP A 47 6.71 -17.99 -2.93
N GLY A 48 5.83 -17.44 -3.73
CA GLY A 48 4.58 -16.92 -3.19
C GLY A 48 4.34 -15.43 -3.25
N VAL A 49 5.25 -14.63 -3.84
CA VAL A 49 4.94 -13.22 -4.12
C VAL A 49 3.77 -13.14 -5.11
N SER A 50 2.74 -12.39 -4.75
CA SER A 50 1.56 -12.22 -5.60
C SER A 50 1.57 -10.90 -6.35
N TYR A 51 2.07 -9.84 -5.72
CA TYR A 51 2.24 -8.52 -6.34
C TYR A 51 3.20 -7.67 -5.53
N VAL A 52 3.67 -6.61 -6.16
CA VAL A 52 4.46 -5.56 -5.52
C VAL A 52 3.77 -4.23 -5.68
N TRP A 53 3.95 -3.31 -4.71
CA TRP A 53 3.61 -1.90 -4.87
C TRP A 53 4.87 -1.05 -4.83
N PHE A 54 4.90 -0.07 -5.71
CA PHE A 54 5.83 1.03 -5.67
C PHE A 54 5.10 2.26 -5.13
N GLU A 55 5.55 2.80 -4.02
CA GLU A 55 5.10 4.13 -3.57
C GLU A 55 5.94 5.19 -4.26
N VAL A 56 5.32 5.97 -5.13
CA VAL A 56 5.96 7.03 -5.90
C VAL A 56 5.56 8.38 -5.34
N PRO A 57 6.46 9.10 -4.63
CA PRO A 57 6.21 10.46 -4.19
C PRO A 57 6.02 11.40 -5.38
N LEU A 58 5.04 12.31 -5.30
CA LEU A 58 4.68 13.20 -6.40
C LEU A 58 5.35 14.57 -6.34
N ALA A 59 6.06 14.87 -5.26
CA ALA A 59 6.89 16.06 -5.09
C ALA A 59 8.13 15.76 -4.27
N GLY A 60 9.11 16.68 -4.30
CA GLY A 60 10.36 16.54 -3.57
C GLY A 60 11.34 15.56 -4.23
N ASP A 61 12.20 14.94 -3.42
CA ASP A 61 13.21 14.02 -3.92
C ASP A 61 12.56 12.76 -4.49
N ALA A 62 13.04 12.34 -5.66
CA ALA A 62 12.60 11.11 -6.28
C ALA A 62 13.20 9.92 -5.52
N ARG A 63 12.35 9.18 -4.83
CA ARG A 63 12.65 7.95 -4.10
C ARG A 63 11.44 7.02 -4.23
N PHE A 64 11.58 5.80 -3.81
CA PHE A 64 10.44 4.89 -3.78
C PHE A 64 10.46 4.05 -2.50
N ASP A 65 9.28 3.63 -2.10
CA ASP A 65 9.15 2.58 -1.11
C ASP A 65 8.57 1.34 -1.82
N LEU A 66 9.02 0.16 -1.43
CA LEU A 66 8.65 -1.10 -2.06
C LEU A 66 7.83 -1.93 -1.09
N HIS A 67 6.63 -2.33 -1.50
CA HIS A 67 5.84 -3.31 -0.76
C HIS A 67 5.77 -4.60 -1.55
N VAL A 68 6.12 -5.71 -0.92
CA VAL A 68 6.03 -7.05 -1.51
C VAL A 68 4.94 -7.83 -0.79
N ALA A 69 3.94 -8.27 -1.53
CA ALA A 69 2.80 -8.98 -0.98
C ALA A 69 2.81 -10.46 -1.37
N TYR A 70 2.54 -11.29 -0.40
CA TYR A 70 2.47 -12.75 -0.50
C TYR A 70 1.03 -13.20 -0.28
N SER A 71 0.48 -13.96 -1.22
CA SER A 71 -0.82 -14.61 -1.01
C SER A 71 -0.62 -16.04 -0.54
N ARG A 72 -1.54 -16.50 0.29
CA ARG A 72 -1.52 -17.87 0.79
C ARG A 72 -1.64 -18.92 -0.31
N GLU A 73 -2.35 -18.58 -1.39
CA GLU A 73 -2.49 -19.44 -2.57
C GLU A 73 -1.17 -19.70 -3.28
N CYS A 74 -0.25 -18.73 -3.19
CA CYS A 74 1.07 -18.81 -3.78
C CYS A 74 2.11 -19.44 -2.84
N LEU A 75 1.87 -19.45 -1.51
CA LEU A 75 2.79 -19.99 -0.52
C LEU A 75 2.70 -21.53 -0.46
N GLY A 76 3.86 -22.17 -0.40
CA GLY A 76 3.99 -23.60 -0.12
C GLY A 76 4.29 -23.86 1.36
N SER A 77 4.12 -25.11 1.81
CA SER A 77 4.51 -25.54 3.17
C SER A 77 6.02 -25.43 3.44
N GLU A 78 6.82 -25.31 2.39
CA GLU A 78 8.29 -25.18 2.44
C GLU A 78 8.75 -23.76 2.07
N SER A 79 7.80 -22.82 1.85
CA SER A 79 8.14 -21.44 1.57
C SER A 79 8.85 -20.82 2.77
N PHE A 80 9.93 -20.09 2.52
CA PHE A 80 10.66 -19.36 3.54
C PHE A 80 10.75 -17.89 3.14
N PHE A 81 10.88 -17.01 4.12
CA PHE A 81 11.11 -15.59 3.87
C PHE A 81 12.60 -15.39 3.58
N PRO A 82 12.95 -14.95 2.38
CA PRO A 82 14.33 -14.87 1.99
C PRO A 82 14.92 -13.53 2.38
N GLY A 83 16.06 -13.57 2.93
CA GLY A 83 16.90 -12.38 3.12
C GLY A 83 16.72 -11.65 4.42
N ALA A 84 15.87 -12.13 5.32
CA ALA A 84 15.80 -11.44 6.57
C ALA A 84 16.81 -11.90 7.57
N GLY A 85 17.32 -13.10 7.61
CA GLY A 85 18.16 -13.51 8.77
C GLY A 85 17.57 -13.00 10.10
N SER A 86 16.34 -12.56 10.07
CA SER A 86 15.61 -11.81 11.06
C SER A 86 14.34 -12.59 11.41
N GLY A 87 13.80 -12.38 12.58
CA GLY A 87 12.69 -13.11 13.17
C GLY A 87 11.36 -13.18 12.39
N TYR A 88 11.35 -12.85 11.10
CA TYR A 88 10.14 -12.94 10.26
C TYR A 88 9.91 -14.32 9.64
N ASP A 89 10.88 -15.24 9.70
CA ASP A 89 10.71 -16.60 9.16
C ASP A 89 9.56 -17.33 9.84
N GLU A 90 9.44 -17.20 11.16
CA GLU A 90 8.34 -17.79 11.92
C GLU A 90 6.99 -17.16 11.55
N LEU A 91 6.94 -15.83 11.35
CA LEU A 91 5.74 -15.13 10.92
C LEU A 91 5.29 -15.61 9.54
N PHE A 92 6.24 -15.73 8.61
CA PHE A 92 5.97 -16.18 7.26
C PHE A 92 5.46 -17.62 7.21
N GLN A 93 6.11 -18.54 7.94
CA GLN A 93 5.69 -19.92 8.05
C GLN A 93 4.33 -20.04 8.74
N TRP A 94 4.12 -19.30 9.82
CA TRP A 94 2.82 -19.25 10.49
C TRP A 94 1.72 -18.78 9.53
N TYR A 95 1.97 -17.71 8.78
CA TYR A 95 1.00 -17.20 7.80
C TYR A 95 0.73 -18.21 6.69
N ALA A 96 1.75 -18.86 6.15
CA ALA A 96 1.62 -19.88 5.10
C ALA A 96 0.78 -21.10 5.55
N GLN A 97 0.91 -21.48 6.81
CA GLN A 97 0.23 -22.66 7.39
C GLN A 97 -1.17 -22.32 7.96
N ASN A 98 -1.45 -21.05 8.23
CA ASN A 98 -2.67 -20.64 8.91
C ASN A 98 -3.82 -20.43 7.91
N GLU A 99 -4.78 -21.35 7.87
CA GLU A 99 -5.94 -21.30 6.98
C GLU A 99 -7.00 -20.25 7.40
N THR A 100 -6.86 -19.62 8.57
CA THR A 100 -7.97 -18.95 9.24
C THR A 100 -7.97 -17.43 9.19
N GLY A 101 -7.14 -16.76 8.36
CA GLY A 101 -7.26 -15.30 8.35
C GLY A 101 -6.24 -14.55 7.52
N GLY A 102 -6.67 -13.38 7.07
CA GLY A 102 -5.89 -12.51 6.20
C GLY A 102 -5.81 -12.99 4.75
N GLN A 103 -5.84 -12.06 3.82
CA GLN A 103 -5.76 -12.36 2.37
C GLN A 103 -4.36 -12.23 1.80
N GLY A 104 -3.48 -11.51 2.48
CA GLY A 104 -2.11 -11.26 2.03
C GLY A 104 -1.24 -10.79 3.19
N LEU A 105 -0.02 -11.26 3.24
CA LEU A 105 1.05 -10.75 4.09
C LEU A 105 1.93 -9.87 3.22
N ALA A 106 2.27 -8.67 3.68
CA ALA A 106 3.12 -7.76 2.92
C ALA A 106 4.27 -7.24 3.79
N PHE A 107 5.43 -7.08 3.16
CA PHE A 107 6.59 -6.42 3.73
C PHE A 107 6.84 -5.13 2.97
N ALA A 108 6.91 -4.02 3.70
CA ALA A 108 7.13 -2.70 3.14
C ALA A 108 8.53 -2.22 3.51
N TYR A 109 9.33 -1.93 2.48
CA TYR A 109 10.70 -1.45 2.61
C TYR A 109 10.73 0.03 2.30
N ASP A 110 11.13 0.83 3.27
CA ASP A 110 11.45 2.24 3.07
C ASP A 110 12.86 2.28 2.45
N VAL A 111 12.97 2.72 1.19
CA VAL A 111 14.24 2.81 0.48
C VAL A 111 14.74 4.26 0.54
N GLY A 112 15.61 4.51 1.50
CA GLY A 112 16.22 5.83 1.72
C GLY A 112 17.52 6.04 0.96
N GLU A 113 18.19 7.19 1.18
CA GLU A 113 19.48 7.48 0.61
C GLU A 113 20.56 6.53 1.16
N GLY A 114 20.87 5.50 0.37
CA GLY A 114 21.96 4.56 0.66
C GLY A 114 21.65 3.42 1.63
N ALA A 115 20.40 3.25 2.06
CA ALA A 115 19.99 2.16 2.94
C ALA A 115 18.57 1.67 2.63
N ILE A 116 18.35 0.40 2.92
CA ILE A 116 17.04 -0.22 2.97
C ILE A 116 16.75 -0.51 4.44
N ASP A 117 15.72 0.12 4.99
CA ASP A 117 15.35 -0.05 6.39
C ASP A 117 14.75 -1.43 6.69
N GLU A 118 14.64 -1.76 7.97
CA GLU A 118 13.90 -2.94 8.42
C GLU A 118 12.45 -2.84 7.95
N PRO A 119 11.91 -3.87 7.26
CA PRO A 119 10.61 -3.77 6.66
C PRO A 119 9.50 -3.65 7.69
N ALA A 120 8.51 -2.82 7.37
CA ALA A 120 7.22 -2.89 8.03
C ALA A 120 6.48 -4.16 7.58
N VAL A 121 5.70 -4.72 8.48
CA VAL A 121 4.92 -5.94 8.23
C VAL A 121 3.44 -5.62 8.27
N HIS A 122 2.73 -6.01 7.23
CA HIS A 122 1.29 -5.75 7.08
C HIS A 122 0.53 -7.03 6.73
N VAL A 123 -0.71 -7.12 7.19
CA VAL A 123 -1.63 -8.18 6.78
C VAL A 123 -2.93 -7.56 6.26
N ASN A 124 -3.40 -8.06 5.11
CA ASN A 124 -4.68 -7.67 4.54
C ASN A 124 -5.80 -8.45 5.24
N VAL A 125 -6.73 -7.74 5.86
CA VAL A 125 -7.86 -8.31 6.63
C VAL A 125 -9.22 -7.91 6.07
N ASN A 126 -9.26 -7.35 4.86
CA ASN A 126 -10.46 -6.76 4.26
C ASN A 126 -11.67 -7.70 4.20
N GLN A 127 -11.51 -8.89 3.65
CA GLN A 127 -12.62 -9.85 3.46
C GLN A 127 -12.54 -11.01 4.44
N VAL A 128 -11.34 -11.33 4.90
CA VAL A 128 -11.08 -12.45 5.81
C VAL A 128 -10.35 -11.89 7.04
N PRO A 129 -11.08 -11.60 8.12
CA PRO A 129 -10.47 -11.13 9.36
C PRO A 129 -9.41 -12.10 9.86
N LEU A 130 -8.31 -11.58 10.37
CA LEU A 130 -7.30 -12.38 11.03
C LEU A 130 -7.83 -12.86 12.39
N VAL A 131 -7.96 -14.15 12.56
CA VAL A 131 -8.53 -14.75 13.79
C VAL A 131 -7.56 -14.58 14.96
N ASP A 132 -6.26 -14.78 14.72
CA ASP A 132 -5.22 -14.66 15.75
C ASP A 132 -4.36 -13.40 15.58
N VAL A 133 -4.97 -12.25 15.83
CA VAL A 133 -4.28 -10.95 15.86
C VAL A 133 -3.14 -10.92 16.89
N GLY A 134 -3.31 -11.64 18.01
CA GLY A 134 -2.28 -11.72 19.04
C GLY A 134 -1.01 -12.36 18.52
N ARG A 135 -1.15 -13.50 17.87
CA ARG A 135 -0.01 -14.25 17.32
C ARG A 135 0.69 -13.51 16.17
N PHE A 136 -0.07 -12.81 15.33
CA PHE A 136 0.52 -11.96 14.28
C PHE A 136 1.49 -10.94 14.87
N PHE A 137 1.04 -10.15 15.86
CA PHE A 137 1.87 -9.12 16.45
C PHE A 137 3.01 -9.66 17.33
N GLU A 138 2.82 -10.80 17.98
CA GLU A 138 3.88 -11.50 18.70
C GLU A 138 5.01 -11.90 17.74
N LEU A 139 4.66 -12.52 16.61
CA LEU A 139 5.62 -12.95 15.60
C LEU A 139 6.26 -11.77 14.85
N ALA A 140 5.57 -10.64 14.77
CA ALA A 140 6.14 -9.39 14.26
C ALA A 140 7.01 -8.65 15.31
N SER A 141 7.27 -9.30 16.48
CA SER A 141 8.15 -8.81 17.54
C SER A 141 7.79 -7.44 18.12
N VAL A 142 6.49 -7.12 18.20
CA VAL A 142 6.02 -5.84 18.75
C VAL A 142 5.07 -6.05 19.92
N ASP A 143 5.60 -5.87 21.13
CA ASP A 143 4.87 -6.03 22.37
C ASP A 143 3.69 -5.05 22.49
N GLY A 144 2.57 -5.54 23.01
CA GLY A 144 1.37 -4.73 23.25
C GLY A 144 0.61 -4.32 21.99
N ALA A 145 1.13 -4.58 20.77
CA ALA A 145 0.52 -4.17 19.51
C ALA A 145 -0.92 -4.71 19.33
N ALA A 146 -1.15 -5.97 19.70
CA ALA A 146 -2.49 -6.57 19.63
C ALA A 146 -3.52 -5.83 20.49
N THR A 147 -3.12 -5.40 21.68
CA THR A 147 -4.01 -4.62 22.59
C THR A 147 -4.30 -3.25 22.01
N ARG A 148 -3.28 -2.56 21.48
CA ARG A 148 -3.42 -1.24 20.84
C ARG A 148 -4.34 -1.33 19.61
N TYR A 149 -4.13 -2.33 18.75
CA TYR A 149 -4.98 -2.58 17.60
C TYR A 149 -6.44 -2.80 17.96
N ARG A 150 -6.71 -3.69 18.93
CA ARG A 150 -8.09 -3.98 19.38
C ARG A 150 -8.76 -2.75 19.97
N ALA A 151 -8.06 -2.02 20.83
CA ALA A 151 -8.58 -0.79 21.42
C ALA A 151 -8.89 0.29 20.36
N PHE A 152 -8.15 0.35 19.28
CA PHE A 152 -8.45 1.22 18.14
C PHE A 152 -9.64 0.68 17.33
N ALA A 153 -9.65 -0.60 16.99
CA ALA A 153 -10.70 -1.24 16.19
C ALA A 153 -12.08 -1.14 16.85
N ASP A 154 -12.14 -1.22 18.20
CA ASP A 154 -13.37 -1.07 18.99
C ASP A 154 -13.97 0.35 18.92
N ARG A 155 -13.18 1.34 18.51
CA ARG A 155 -13.62 2.75 18.36
C ARG A 155 -13.98 3.13 16.92
N LEU A 156 -13.86 2.20 15.97
CA LEU A 156 -14.12 2.52 14.58
C LEU A 156 -15.57 2.95 14.36
N PRO A 157 -15.79 4.07 13.65
CA PRO A 157 -17.13 4.52 13.29
C PRO A 157 -17.87 3.51 12.42
N HIS A 158 -19.20 3.53 12.49
CA HIS A 158 -20.03 2.73 11.63
C HIS A 158 -19.76 3.07 10.14
N GLY A 159 -19.60 2.04 9.32
CA GLY A 159 -19.26 2.17 7.89
C GLY A 159 -17.77 2.18 7.60
N TRP A 160 -16.92 2.09 8.65
CA TRP A 160 -15.49 1.86 8.49
C TRP A 160 -15.17 0.39 8.77
N ARG A 161 -14.20 -0.13 8.05
CA ARG A 161 -13.67 -1.48 8.28
C ARG A 161 -12.17 -1.47 8.09
N VAL A 162 -11.45 -2.23 8.89
CA VAL A 162 -10.02 -2.41 8.69
C VAL A 162 -9.80 -3.14 7.38
N TRP A 163 -8.91 -2.57 6.56
CA TRP A 163 -8.43 -3.13 5.29
C TRP A 163 -7.09 -3.82 5.47
N TYR A 164 -6.15 -3.08 6.05
CA TYR A 164 -4.83 -3.56 6.44
C TYR A 164 -4.56 -3.21 7.89
N MET A 165 -3.79 -4.07 8.55
CA MET A 165 -3.14 -3.75 9.80
C MET A 165 -1.68 -4.19 9.73
N GLY A 166 -0.81 -3.52 10.48
CA GLY A 166 0.61 -3.85 10.47
C GLY A 166 1.39 -3.13 11.54
N VAL A 167 2.69 -3.32 11.51
CA VAL A 167 3.65 -2.67 12.42
C VAL A 167 4.87 -2.19 11.64
N HIS A 168 5.52 -1.16 12.20
CA HIS A 168 6.78 -0.63 11.72
C HIS A 168 7.86 -0.80 12.80
N PRO A 169 8.48 -1.98 12.93
CA PRO A 169 9.42 -2.27 14.01
C PRO A 169 10.64 -1.34 14.00
N GLY A 170 11.12 -0.96 12.81
CA GLY A 170 12.24 -0.03 12.64
C GLY A 170 11.94 1.43 13.00
N ARG A 171 10.67 1.79 13.27
CA ARG A 171 10.32 3.16 13.65
C ARG A 171 10.22 3.34 15.16
N PRO A 172 10.58 4.52 15.72
CA PRO A 172 10.45 4.80 17.14
C PRO A 172 9.06 4.47 17.67
N GLY A 173 8.99 3.70 18.77
CA GLY A 173 7.75 3.27 19.39
C GLY A 173 6.97 2.21 18.63
N ALA A 174 7.55 1.64 17.56
CA ALA A 174 6.96 0.59 16.73
C ALA A 174 5.44 0.76 16.56
N PRO A 175 4.96 1.80 15.87
CA PRO A 175 3.54 2.09 15.77
C PRO A 175 2.79 0.98 15.07
N VAL A 176 1.55 0.74 15.52
CA VAL A 176 0.60 -0.12 14.82
C VAL A 176 -0.09 0.71 13.75
N ARG A 177 0.10 0.33 12.50
CA ARG A 177 -0.59 0.95 11.38
C ARG A 177 -1.93 0.28 11.13
N VAL A 178 -2.96 1.07 10.91
CA VAL A 178 -4.30 0.60 10.57
C VAL A 178 -4.81 1.40 9.38
N ASP A 179 -5.11 0.70 8.31
CA ASP A 179 -5.76 1.26 7.12
C ASP A 179 -7.22 0.84 7.13
N CYS A 180 -8.11 1.83 7.07
CA CYS A 180 -9.55 1.65 7.12
C CYS A 180 -10.19 2.04 5.80
N PHE A 181 -11.00 1.15 5.25
CA PHE A 181 -11.86 1.45 4.12
C PHE A 181 -13.19 2.04 4.63
N VAL A 182 -13.63 3.13 4.00
CA VAL A 182 -14.92 3.77 4.27
C VAL A 182 -15.95 3.23 3.25
N ASP A 183 -17.06 2.71 3.73
CA ASP A 183 -18.11 2.24 2.83
C ASP A 183 -18.71 3.40 2.01
N ARG A 184 -19.31 3.08 0.87
CA ARG A 184 -19.81 4.07 -0.07
C ARG A 184 -20.86 4.98 0.57
N LYS A 185 -21.77 4.44 1.37
CA LYS A 185 -22.82 5.21 2.00
C LYS A 185 -22.27 6.26 2.97
N ARG A 186 -21.24 5.87 3.74
CA ARG A 186 -20.59 6.77 4.69
C ARG A 186 -19.75 7.82 3.96
N ARG A 187 -19.03 7.41 2.91
CA ARG A 187 -18.29 8.32 2.03
C ARG A 187 -19.20 9.38 1.40
N ASP A 188 -20.35 8.98 0.84
CA ASP A 188 -21.30 9.91 0.24
C ASP A 188 -21.86 10.89 1.29
N ALA A 189 -22.11 10.43 2.51
CA ALA A 189 -22.50 11.32 3.62
C ALA A 189 -21.41 12.33 3.98
N TYR A 190 -20.13 11.97 3.88
CA TYR A 190 -19.01 12.92 4.07
C TYR A 190 -18.92 13.95 2.95
N ALA A 191 -19.22 13.55 1.71
CA ALA A 191 -19.29 14.48 0.59
C ALA A 191 -20.41 15.52 0.78
N ASP A 192 -21.52 15.14 1.40
CA ASP A 192 -22.62 16.04 1.72
C ASP A 192 -22.34 16.92 2.95
N ASP A 193 -21.67 16.37 3.98
CA ASP A 193 -21.31 17.11 5.20
C ASP A 193 -19.97 16.61 5.78
N LEU A 194 -18.91 17.35 5.51
CA LEU A 194 -17.55 17.03 5.96
C LEU A 194 -17.40 17.00 7.49
N ARG A 195 -18.27 17.69 8.24
CA ARG A 195 -18.26 17.67 9.71
C ARG A 195 -18.52 16.26 10.25
N LEU A 196 -19.18 15.40 9.49
CA LEU A 196 -19.34 13.99 9.86
C LEU A 196 -18.01 13.25 9.84
N LEU A 197 -17.13 13.53 8.86
CA LEU A 197 -15.78 12.96 8.84
C LEU A 197 -14.95 13.47 10.00
N GLU A 198 -14.99 14.78 10.29
CA GLU A 198 -14.31 15.34 11.47
C GLU A 198 -14.77 14.67 12.76
N HIS A 199 -16.10 14.52 12.94
CA HIS A 199 -16.67 13.83 14.10
C HIS A 199 -16.16 12.40 14.22
N ASP A 200 -16.16 11.65 13.14
CA ASP A 200 -15.72 10.24 13.11
C ASP A 200 -14.21 10.11 13.40
N LEU A 201 -13.38 11.00 12.86
CA LEU A 201 -11.97 11.08 13.18
C LEU A 201 -11.74 11.33 14.67
N ARG A 202 -12.50 12.25 15.28
CA ARG A 202 -12.42 12.50 16.73
C ARG A 202 -12.87 11.29 17.54
N SER A 203 -13.93 10.61 17.10
CA SER A 203 -14.47 9.45 17.82
C SER A 203 -13.51 8.25 17.84
N CYS A 204 -12.72 8.05 16.79
CA CYS A 204 -11.68 7.01 16.78
C CYS A 204 -10.39 7.43 17.51
N GLY A 205 -10.31 8.68 18.01
CA GLY A 205 -9.22 9.17 18.86
C GLY A 205 -8.17 10.01 18.12
N PHE A 206 -8.41 10.45 16.89
CA PHE A 206 -7.51 11.37 16.20
C PHE A 206 -7.63 12.77 16.82
N ALA A 207 -6.59 13.17 17.56
CA ALA A 207 -6.62 14.40 18.36
C ALA A 207 -5.94 15.61 17.68
N ALA A 208 -5.10 15.39 16.66
CA ALA A 208 -4.38 16.45 15.98
C ALA A 208 -5.30 17.44 15.27
N SER A 209 -4.78 18.62 14.87
CA SER A 209 -5.52 19.61 14.11
C SER A 209 -6.06 19.01 12.79
N LEU A 210 -7.25 19.43 12.41
CA LEU A 210 -7.93 19.04 11.16
C LEU A 210 -8.03 20.22 10.18
N GLU A 211 -7.19 21.25 10.34
CA GLU A 211 -7.28 22.48 9.55
C GLU A 211 -7.16 22.22 8.03
N ALA A 212 -6.25 21.33 7.61
CA ALA A 212 -6.09 20.94 6.21
C ALA A 212 -7.11 19.89 5.71
N LEU A 213 -7.92 19.32 6.60
CA LEU A 213 -8.87 18.25 6.23
C LEU A 213 -9.89 18.67 5.17
N PRO A 214 -10.50 19.87 5.24
CA PRO A 214 -11.50 20.28 4.24
C PRO A 214 -10.95 20.29 2.82
N GLU A 215 -9.72 20.76 2.64
CA GLU A 215 -9.06 20.84 1.34
C GLU A 215 -8.70 19.44 0.82
N LEU A 216 -8.03 18.62 1.64
CA LEU A 216 -7.57 17.28 1.25
C LEU A 216 -8.74 16.32 1.04
N ALA A 217 -9.67 16.26 1.99
CA ALA A 217 -10.82 15.39 1.88
C ALA A 217 -11.80 15.87 0.80
N GLY A 218 -11.95 17.19 0.63
CA GLY A 218 -12.80 17.77 -0.42
C GLY A 218 -12.39 17.29 -1.81
N ALA A 219 -11.09 17.32 -2.13
CA ALA A 219 -10.55 16.82 -3.40
C ALA A 219 -10.85 15.32 -3.60
N LEU A 220 -10.64 14.50 -2.56
CA LEU A 220 -10.89 13.06 -2.65
C LEU A 220 -12.37 12.71 -2.75
N LEU A 221 -13.23 13.40 -1.99
CA LEU A 221 -14.67 13.17 -1.94
C LEU A 221 -15.38 13.63 -3.22
N ALA A 222 -14.86 14.66 -3.90
CA ALA A 222 -15.35 15.08 -5.22
C ALA A 222 -15.07 14.04 -6.31
N SER A 223 -14.09 13.17 -6.14
CA SER A 223 -13.76 12.10 -7.08
C SER A 223 -14.71 10.91 -6.96
N PRO A 224 -14.83 10.03 -7.98
CA PRO A 224 -15.67 8.82 -7.91
C PRO A 224 -15.03 7.66 -7.15
N PHE A 225 -13.82 7.83 -6.62
CA PHE A 225 -13.01 6.76 -6.06
C PHE A 225 -13.38 6.39 -4.62
N GLY A 226 -13.01 5.19 -4.19
CA GLY A 226 -13.17 4.77 -2.79
C GLY A 226 -12.30 5.61 -1.85
N LEU A 227 -12.73 5.78 -0.61
CA LEU A 227 -11.98 6.49 0.43
C LEU A 227 -11.36 5.49 1.41
N GLU A 228 -10.06 5.63 1.64
CA GLU A 228 -9.35 4.94 2.71
C GLU A 228 -8.70 5.95 3.64
N LEU A 229 -8.61 5.56 4.92
CA LEU A 229 -8.00 6.35 5.97
C LEU A 229 -6.92 5.52 6.66
N GLN A 230 -5.74 6.10 6.87
CA GLN A 230 -4.61 5.42 7.52
C GLN A 230 -4.23 6.13 8.81
N PHE A 231 -4.03 5.32 9.85
CA PHE A 231 -3.65 5.77 11.19
C PHE A 231 -2.44 5.01 11.70
N ASP A 232 -1.62 5.70 12.49
CA ASP A 232 -0.60 5.07 13.31
C ASP A 232 -1.06 5.13 14.79
N VAL A 233 -1.21 3.96 15.41
CA VAL A 233 -1.51 3.84 16.85
C VAL A 233 -0.20 3.70 17.60
N LEU A 234 0.11 4.67 18.45
CA LEU A 234 1.37 4.82 19.15
C LEU A 234 1.51 3.82 20.30
N GLU A 235 2.68 3.77 20.92
CA GLU A 235 2.99 2.87 22.04
C GLU A 235 2.06 3.06 23.24
N ASP A 236 1.66 4.30 23.52
CA ASP A 236 0.72 4.65 24.59
C ASP A 236 -0.76 4.40 24.24
N GLY A 237 -1.05 3.88 23.05
CA GLY A 237 -2.41 3.61 22.53
C GLY A 237 -3.13 4.84 21.97
N GLN A 238 -2.48 6.01 21.94
CA GLN A 238 -3.01 7.19 21.28
C GLN A 238 -2.89 7.06 19.77
N VAL A 239 -3.81 7.70 19.05
CA VAL A 239 -3.69 7.84 17.59
C VAL A 239 -2.68 8.93 17.29
N GLY A 240 -1.69 8.61 16.49
CA GLY A 240 -0.62 9.52 16.08
C GLY A 240 -1.15 10.74 15.32
N PRO A 241 -0.33 11.79 15.20
CA PRO A 241 -0.76 13.07 14.62
C PRO A 241 -0.81 13.05 13.08
N THR A 242 -0.44 11.95 12.46
CA THR A 242 -0.44 11.82 10.98
C THR A 242 -1.68 11.06 10.53
N LEU A 243 -2.41 11.62 9.57
CA LEU A 243 -3.55 11.00 8.90
C LEU A 243 -3.22 10.83 7.42
N GLY A 244 -3.33 9.61 6.92
CA GLY A 244 -3.36 9.32 5.49
C GLY A 244 -4.79 9.28 4.98
N LEU A 245 -5.05 9.92 3.85
CA LEU A 245 -6.32 9.85 3.11
C LEU A 245 -6.01 9.35 1.72
N SER A 246 -6.67 8.28 1.28
CA SER A 246 -6.39 7.69 -0.03
C SER A 246 -7.62 7.59 -0.90
N ALA A 247 -7.46 7.92 -2.19
CA ALA A 247 -8.40 7.56 -3.24
C ALA A 247 -8.04 6.16 -3.77
N ALA A 248 -8.95 5.19 -3.63
CA ALA A 248 -8.79 3.84 -4.14
C ALA A 248 -9.39 3.73 -5.55
N PHE A 249 -8.55 3.54 -6.57
CA PHE A 249 -8.98 3.52 -7.98
C PHE A 249 -9.60 2.18 -8.39
N GLY A 250 -9.33 1.12 -7.63
CA GLY A 250 -9.70 -0.24 -8.03
C GLY A 250 -8.83 -0.78 -9.17
N MET A 251 -9.06 -2.02 -9.52
CA MET A 251 -8.36 -2.68 -10.63
C MET A 251 -9.17 -2.54 -11.91
N SER A 252 -8.62 -1.80 -12.86
CA SER A 252 -9.20 -1.62 -14.21
C SER A 252 -8.18 -2.01 -15.28
N PRO A 253 -8.61 -2.41 -16.48
CA PRO A 253 -7.69 -2.61 -17.60
C PRO A 253 -6.80 -1.38 -17.84
N ALA A 254 -5.55 -1.57 -18.25
CA ALA A 254 -4.58 -0.48 -18.44
C ALA A 254 -5.10 0.62 -19.39
N THR A 255 -5.83 0.26 -20.45
CA THR A 255 -6.44 1.22 -21.37
C THR A 255 -7.48 2.11 -20.70
N GLN A 256 -8.33 1.52 -19.86
CA GLN A 256 -9.31 2.27 -19.07
C GLN A 256 -8.62 3.12 -18.01
N MET A 257 -7.60 2.59 -17.34
CA MET A 257 -6.84 3.33 -16.36
C MET A 257 -6.17 4.55 -16.99
N ARG A 258 -5.55 4.40 -18.17
CA ARG A 258 -4.95 5.53 -18.89
C ARG A 258 -5.95 6.64 -19.24
N SER A 259 -7.18 6.27 -19.61
CA SER A 259 -8.21 7.28 -19.92
C SER A 259 -8.62 8.14 -18.70
N LEU A 260 -8.41 7.62 -17.48
CA LEU A 260 -8.64 8.41 -16.26
C LEU A 260 -7.58 9.52 -16.06
N PHE A 261 -6.41 9.38 -16.69
CA PHE A 261 -5.34 10.40 -16.71
C PHE A 261 -5.46 11.38 -17.89
N ASP A 262 -6.35 11.15 -18.85
CA ASP A 262 -6.57 12.08 -19.95
C ASP A 262 -7.35 13.31 -19.46
N THR A 263 -7.26 14.41 -20.19
CA THR A 263 -7.99 15.66 -19.88
C THR A 263 -9.49 15.37 -19.72
N GLY A 264 -10.06 15.76 -18.59
CA GLY A 264 -11.45 15.44 -18.20
C GLY A 264 -11.64 14.04 -17.62
N GLY A 265 -10.58 13.28 -17.45
CA GLY A 265 -10.63 12.01 -16.72
C GLY A 265 -10.55 12.21 -15.20
N ALA A 266 -11.17 11.32 -14.45
CA ALA A 266 -11.35 11.49 -13.00
C ALA A 266 -10.04 11.61 -12.21
N ILE A 267 -8.96 10.94 -12.64
CA ILE A 267 -7.64 11.09 -12.00
C ILE A 267 -7.03 12.46 -12.38
N ALA A 268 -7.14 12.89 -13.63
CA ALA A 268 -6.64 14.21 -14.04
C ALA A 268 -7.34 15.34 -13.29
N GLU A 269 -8.65 15.25 -13.09
CA GLU A 269 -9.40 16.23 -12.29
C GLU A 269 -8.97 16.24 -10.83
N LEU A 270 -8.82 15.05 -10.21
CA LEU A 270 -8.31 14.93 -8.84
C LEU A 270 -6.90 15.51 -8.72
N MET A 271 -6.02 15.20 -9.67
CA MET A 271 -4.64 15.71 -9.67
C MET A 271 -4.56 17.22 -9.88
N GLY A 272 -5.48 17.81 -10.63
CA GLY A 272 -5.58 19.26 -10.72
C GLY A 272 -5.79 19.92 -9.36
N HIS A 273 -6.64 19.37 -8.51
CA HIS A 273 -6.81 19.85 -7.13
C HIS A 273 -5.57 19.63 -6.27
N VAL A 274 -4.89 18.49 -6.43
CA VAL A 274 -3.64 18.17 -5.69
C VAL A 274 -2.50 19.13 -6.10
N GLU A 275 -2.45 19.55 -7.37
CA GLU A 275 -1.54 20.60 -7.86
C GLU A 275 -1.86 21.97 -7.25
N GLU A 276 -3.14 22.35 -7.19
CA GLU A 276 -3.58 23.59 -6.55
C GLU A 276 -3.17 23.66 -5.06
N LEU A 277 -3.13 22.51 -4.39
CA LEU A 277 -2.64 22.37 -3.02
C LEU A 277 -1.10 22.38 -2.90
N GLY A 278 -0.37 22.39 -4.02
CA GLY A 278 1.10 22.35 -4.03
C GLY A 278 1.71 21.03 -3.57
N LEU A 279 0.96 19.94 -3.61
CA LEU A 279 1.37 18.61 -3.14
C LEU A 279 2.01 17.75 -4.22
N THR A 280 2.05 18.22 -5.45
CA THR A 280 2.65 17.51 -6.59
C THR A 280 3.35 18.50 -7.53
N ASP A 281 4.33 17.99 -8.23
CA ASP A 281 4.92 18.62 -9.42
C ASP A 281 4.42 17.90 -10.68
N ALA A 282 5.01 18.20 -11.84
CA ALA A 282 4.63 17.58 -13.11
C ALA A 282 4.89 16.05 -13.17
N ARG A 283 5.50 15.46 -12.14
CA ARG A 283 5.87 14.03 -12.09
C ARG A 283 4.68 13.10 -12.24
N TRP A 284 3.51 13.51 -11.76
CA TRP A 284 2.31 12.68 -11.86
C TRP A 284 1.90 12.37 -13.32
N HIS A 285 2.25 13.25 -14.27
CA HIS A 285 2.04 12.97 -15.70
C HIS A 285 2.88 11.77 -16.15
N SER A 286 4.10 11.64 -15.62
CA SER A 286 5.00 10.52 -15.92
C SER A 286 4.51 9.18 -15.34
N VAL A 287 3.69 9.19 -14.30
CA VAL A 287 3.06 7.97 -13.76
C VAL A 287 2.22 7.27 -14.83
N ARG A 288 1.54 8.04 -15.70
CA ARG A 288 0.82 7.50 -16.84
C ARG A 288 1.73 6.69 -17.78
N ASP A 289 2.93 7.20 -18.03
CA ASP A 289 3.89 6.56 -18.93
C ASP A 289 4.55 5.33 -18.29
N ALA A 290 4.61 5.30 -16.96
CA ALA A 290 5.07 4.14 -16.19
C ALA A 290 4.07 2.96 -16.18
N MET A 291 2.81 3.20 -16.57
CA MET A 291 1.82 2.12 -16.66
C MET A 291 2.10 1.20 -17.85
N TYR A 292 2.03 -0.09 -17.61
CA TYR A 292 2.07 -1.09 -18.67
C TYR A 292 1.11 -2.25 -18.39
N SER A 293 0.72 -2.91 -19.47
CA SER A 293 0.09 -4.23 -19.47
C SER A 293 0.55 -4.95 -20.72
N ILE A 294 1.26 -6.05 -20.54
CA ILE A 294 1.77 -6.88 -21.64
C ILE A 294 1.35 -8.32 -21.42
N THR A 295 1.29 -9.07 -22.50
CA THR A 295 1.00 -10.50 -22.48
C THR A 295 2.24 -11.23 -22.99
N MET A 296 2.67 -12.26 -22.28
CA MET A 296 3.81 -13.07 -22.67
C MET A 296 3.51 -14.57 -22.52
N ALA A 297 4.14 -15.37 -23.36
CA ALA A 297 4.12 -16.82 -23.21
C ALA A 297 5.15 -17.24 -22.15
N ALA A 298 4.75 -18.12 -21.25
CA ALA A 298 5.59 -18.72 -20.22
C ALA A 298 5.35 -20.24 -20.21
N GLY A 299 6.14 -20.99 -20.98
CA GLY A 299 5.88 -22.41 -21.22
C GLY A 299 4.53 -22.62 -21.91
N ASP A 300 3.68 -23.45 -21.32
CA ASP A 300 2.33 -23.75 -21.84
C ASP A 300 1.28 -22.73 -21.34
N HIS A 301 1.69 -21.68 -20.62
CA HIS A 301 0.81 -20.67 -20.04
C HIS A 301 0.98 -19.32 -20.74
N VAL A 302 -0.07 -18.50 -20.66
CA VAL A 302 -0.04 -17.11 -21.09
C VAL A 302 -0.18 -16.23 -19.84
N LEU A 303 0.76 -15.34 -19.64
CA LEU A 303 0.77 -14.41 -18.50
C LEU A 303 0.44 -13.00 -18.95
N ALA A 304 -0.40 -12.32 -18.20
CA ALA A 304 -0.53 -10.87 -18.25
C ALA A 304 0.35 -10.26 -17.16
N LEU A 305 1.31 -9.45 -17.56
CA LEU A 305 2.11 -8.62 -16.66
C LEU A 305 1.55 -7.21 -16.70
N TYR A 306 1.39 -6.60 -15.53
CA TYR A 306 0.88 -5.23 -15.46
C TYR A 306 1.54 -4.43 -14.34
N CYS A 307 1.61 -3.11 -14.55
CA CYS A 307 1.90 -2.11 -13.54
C CYS A 307 0.87 -0.99 -13.68
N LEU A 308 0.03 -0.80 -12.66
CA LEU A 308 -1.10 0.13 -12.70
C LEU A 308 -1.22 0.87 -11.35
N PRO A 309 -1.60 2.15 -11.36
CA PRO A 309 -1.91 2.87 -10.14
C PRO A 309 -3.17 2.30 -9.48
N THR A 310 -3.08 2.05 -8.19
CA THR A 310 -4.19 1.53 -7.38
C THR A 310 -4.70 2.54 -6.37
N PHE A 311 -3.82 3.43 -5.89
CA PHE A 311 -4.15 4.46 -4.91
C PHE A 311 -3.41 5.76 -5.20
N LEU A 312 -4.07 6.86 -4.86
CA LEU A 312 -3.43 8.14 -4.55
C LEU A 312 -3.60 8.37 -3.05
N LYS A 313 -2.51 8.56 -2.33
CA LYS A 313 -2.52 8.89 -0.90
C LYS A 313 -2.09 10.33 -0.71
N LEU A 314 -2.89 11.08 0.04
CA LEU A 314 -2.56 12.39 0.59
C LEU A 314 -2.29 12.23 2.09
N ARG A 315 -1.29 12.91 2.62
CA ARG A 315 -1.00 12.89 4.06
C ARG A 315 -1.09 14.27 4.67
N MET A 316 -1.63 14.31 5.89
CA MET A 316 -1.60 15.50 6.73
C MET A 316 -1.03 15.17 8.10
N ARG A 317 -0.46 16.18 8.75
CA ARG A 317 0.03 16.12 10.12
C ARG A 317 -0.17 17.46 10.80
N GLU A 318 -0.75 17.46 11.97
CA GLU A 318 -0.96 18.68 12.76
C GLU A 318 -1.65 19.83 11.98
N GLY A 319 -2.60 19.47 11.10
CA GLY A 319 -3.34 20.43 10.28
C GLY A 319 -2.64 20.89 9.00
N HIS A 320 -1.45 20.37 8.71
CA HIS A 320 -0.69 20.70 7.50
C HIS A 320 -0.71 19.55 6.51
N ALA A 321 -0.95 19.87 5.23
CA ALA A 321 -0.69 18.94 4.14
C ALA A 321 0.81 18.64 4.07
N LEU A 322 1.19 17.37 3.92
CA LEU A 322 2.59 16.93 3.88
C LEU A 322 3.05 16.56 2.48
N ASP A 323 2.39 15.58 1.88
CA ASP A 323 2.76 15.01 0.60
C ASP A 323 1.62 14.27 -0.07
N ALA A 324 1.85 13.96 -1.34
CA ALA A 324 1.04 13.06 -2.14
C ALA A 324 1.92 11.94 -2.72
N LYS A 325 1.38 10.73 -2.80
CA LYS A 325 2.05 9.55 -3.38
C LYS A 325 1.08 8.74 -4.24
N PHE A 326 1.55 8.24 -5.39
CA PHE A 326 0.88 7.14 -6.08
C PHE A 326 1.40 5.78 -5.59
N TYR A 327 0.49 4.83 -5.54
CA TYR A 327 0.79 3.41 -5.34
C TYR A 327 0.58 2.69 -6.66
N LEU A 328 1.66 2.24 -7.28
CA LEU A 328 1.64 1.47 -8.51
C LEU A 328 1.76 -0.01 -8.16
N GLN A 329 0.74 -0.79 -8.49
CA GLN A 329 0.77 -2.24 -8.31
C GLN A 329 1.30 -2.92 -9.57
N ALA A 330 2.36 -3.70 -9.41
CA ALA A 330 2.86 -4.58 -10.43
C ALA A 330 2.61 -6.05 -10.06
N ALA A 331 2.10 -6.81 -10.99
CA ALA A 331 1.83 -8.23 -10.79
C ALA A 331 1.81 -9.00 -12.11
N ALA A 332 1.82 -10.33 -11.97
CA ALA A 332 1.58 -11.26 -13.05
C ALA A 332 0.32 -12.07 -12.78
N ARG A 333 -0.52 -12.22 -13.80
CA ARG A 333 -1.74 -13.02 -13.75
C ARG A 333 -1.75 -14.01 -14.90
N GLU A 334 -1.99 -15.27 -14.59
CA GLU A 334 -2.24 -16.29 -15.62
C GLU A 334 -3.57 -15.99 -16.31
N LEU A 335 -3.52 -16.00 -17.67
CA LEU A 335 -4.71 -15.92 -18.51
C LEU A 335 -5.09 -17.36 -18.86
N GLY A 336 -6.16 -17.86 -18.25
CA GLY A 336 -6.68 -19.21 -18.48
C GLY A 336 -7.29 -19.43 -19.87
#